data_79ae2acad627994cc91dedef6f3f7982
#
_entry.id   79ae2acad627994cc91dedef6f3f7982
#
_cell.length_a   1.000
_cell.length_b   1.000
_cell.length_c   1.000
_cell.angle_alpha   90.00
_cell.angle_beta   90.00
_cell.angle_gamma   90.00
#
_symmetry.space_group_name_H-M   'P 1'
#
loop_
_entity.id
_entity.type
_entity.pdbx_description
1 polymer ?
#
loop_
_entity_poly.entity_id
_entity_poly.type
_entity_poly.pdbx_seq_one_letter_code
_entity_poly.pdbx_strand_id
1 'polypeptide(L)'
;MLEDLIAQGWLDERRYTEEFVRTRVARGEGPVRIAAELQQRGIESELIASQLAQAEDGWMDRLREVWHKRFGGRVPRDHQERARQARFLRYRGFTADQVSRVLNGRADEE
;
A
#
# COMPACT_ATOMS: atom_id res chain seq x y z
N MET A 1 34.88 -10.17 10.14
CA MET A 1 34.67 -8.75 10.39
C MET A 1 33.97 -8.05 9.24
N LEU A 2 34.53 -8.13 8.03
CA LEU A 2 33.87 -7.51 6.89
C LEU A 2 32.51 -8.13 6.62
N GLU A 3 32.43 -9.45 6.77
CA GLU A 3 31.17 -10.18 6.57
C GLU A 3 30.12 -9.79 7.59
N ASP A 4 30.53 -9.53 8.83
CA ASP A 4 29.62 -9.12 9.90
C ASP A 4 29.06 -7.73 9.62
N LEU A 5 29.88 -6.82 9.10
CA LEU A 5 29.44 -5.48 8.75
C LEU A 5 28.43 -5.50 7.61
N ILE A 6 28.65 -6.36 6.62
CA ILE A 6 27.72 -6.52 5.52
C ILE A 6 26.39 -7.08 6.01
N ALA A 7 26.44 -8.10 6.86
CA ALA A 7 25.23 -8.69 7.42
C ALA A 7 24.46 -7.69 8.28
N GLN A 8 25.16 -6.89 9.09
CA GLN A 8 24.51 -5.87 9.89
C GLN A 8 23.86 -4.79 9.05
N GLY A 9 24.54 -4.36 7.98
CA GLY A 9 23.98 -3.38 7.06
C GLY A 9 22.71 -3.86 6.41
N TRP A 10 22.68 -5.14 6.02
CA TRP A 10 21.50 -5.74 5.41
C TRP A 10 20.34 -5.84 6.42
N LEU A 11 20.64 -6.23 7.67
CA LEU A 11 19.63 -6.31 8.73
C LEU A 11 19.05 -4.93 9.05
N ASP A 12 19.89 -3.89 9.06
CA ASP A 12 19.42 -2.54 9.31
C ASP A 12 18.53 -2.05 8.20
N GLU A 13 18.84 -2.38 6.95
CA GLU A 13 18.03 -2.01 5.80
C GLU A 13 16.68 -2.71 5.86
N ARG A 14 16.67 -3.98 6.27
CA ARG A 14 15.42 -4.72 6.43
C ARG A 14 14.54 -4.10 7.51
N ARG A 15 15.12 -3.75 8.67
CA ARG A 15 14.39 -3.09 9.74
C ARG A 15 13.84 -1.74 9.30
N TYR A 16 14.66 -0.99 8.58
CA TYR A 16 14.23 0.29 8.05
C TYR A 16 13.02 0.12 7.13
N THR A 17 13.09 -0.86 6.25
CA THR A 17 12.01 -1.12 5.30
C THR A 17 10.74 -1.57 6.00
N GLU A 18 10.85 -2.46 6.98
CA GLU A 18 9.71 -2.92 7.76
C GLU A 18 9.01 -1.75 8.46
N GLU A 19 9.79 -0.91 9.10
CA GLU A 19 9.26 0.25 9.81
C GLU A 19 8.63 1.24 8.85
N PHE A 20 9.27 1.46 7.70
CA PHE A 20 8.76 2.35 6.67
C PHE A 20 7.39 1.87 6.19
N VAL A 21 7.28 0.59 5.84
CA VAL A 21 6.01 0.03 5.36
C VAL A 21 4.93 0.17 6.42
N ARG A 22 5.23 -0.20 7.65
CA ARG A 22 4.26 -0.14 8.74
C ARG A 22 3.74 1.29 8.95
N THR A 23 4.65 2.24 8.97
CA THR A 23 4.29 3.65 9.20
C THR A 23 3.42 4.19 8.08
N ARG A 24 3.77 3.86 6.84
CA ARG A 24 3.04 4.37 5.69
C ARG A 24 1.67 3.70 5.54
N VAL A 25 1.59 2.40 5.84
CA VAL A 25 0.29 1.71 5.88
C VAL A 25 -0.62 2.38 6.89
N ALA A 26 -0.09 2.71 8.07
CA ALA A 26 -0.87 3.38 9.11
C ALA A 26 -1.37 4.75 8.67
N ARG A 27 -0.67 5.40 7.74
CA ARG A 27 -1.09 6.69 7.18
C ARG A 27 -2.10 6.55 6.06
N GLY A 28 -2.45 5.33 5.68
CA GLY A 28 -3.40 5.09 4.60
C GLY A 28 -2.79 5.09 3.21
N GLU A 29 -1.49 4.84 3.09
CA GLU A 29 -0.84 4.72 1.79
C GLU A 29 -0.90 3.28 1.30
N GLY A 30 -1.04 3.11 -0.01
CA GLY A 30 -1.11 1.79 -0.61
C GLY A 30 0.24 1.29 -1.10
N PRO A 31 0.29 0.02 -1.57
CA PRO A 31 1.55 -0.63 -1.91
C PRO A 31 2.31 0.03 -3.06
N VAL A 32 1.62 0.57 -4.04
CA VAL A 32 2.28 1.18 -5.20
C VAL A 32 3.10 2.40 -4.78
N ARG A 33 2.52 3.24 -3.94
CA ARG A 33 3.19 4.44 -3.48
C ARG A 33 4.35 4.12 -2.56
N ILE A 34 4.15 3.16 -1.65
CA ILE A 34 5.20 2.74 -0.73
C ILE A 34 6.38 2.16 -1.50
N ALA A 35 6.11 1.30 -2.49
CA ALA A 35 7.16 0.71 -3.31
C ALA A 35 7.96 1.77 -4.06
N ALA A 36 7.27 2.75 -4.64
CA ALA A 36 7.93 3.80 -5.40
C ALA A 36 8.88 4.62 -4.52
N GLU A 37 8.44 4.96 -3.30
CA GLU A 37 9.28 5.72 -2.39
C GLU A 37 10.49 4.92 -1.93
N LEU A 38 10.32 3.64 -1.66
CA LEU A 38 11.43 2.79 -1.25
C LEU A 38 12.45 2.63 -2.38
N GLN A 39 11.97 2.52 -3.61
CA GLN A 39 12.85 2.48 -4.77
C GLN A 39 13.68 3.74 -4.91
N GLN A 40 13.06 4.89 -4.67
CA GLN A 40 13.76 6.17 -4.70
C GLN A 40 14.84 6.25 -3.62
N ARG A 41 14.66 5.58 -2.52
CA ARG A 41 15.62 5.53 -1.43
C ARG A 41 16.69 4.47 -1.63
N GLY A 42 16.65 3.76 -2.75
CA GLY A 42 17.67 2.79 -3.08
C GLY A 42 17.49 1.42 -2.46
N ILE A 43 16.30 1.12 -1.95
CA ILE A 43 16.03 -0.20 -1.37
C ILE A 43 15.86 -1.22 -2.49
N GLU A 44 16.45 -2.40 -2.30
CA GLU A 44 16.43 -3.47 -3.28
C GLU A 44 15.02 -3.98 -3.54
N SER A 45 14.71 -4.26 -4.81
CA SER A 45 13.38 -4.67 -5.23
C SER A 45 12.85 -5.91 -4.51
N GLU A 46 13.73 -6.89 -4.28
CA GLU A 46 13.32 -8.11 -3.59
C GLU A 46 12.90 -7.84 -2.15
N LEU A 47 13.61 -6.97 -1.48
CA LEU A 47 13.27 -6.61 -0.10
C LEU A 47 11.94 -5.86 -0.06
N ILE A 48 11.73 -4.93 -1.00
CA ILE A 48 10.47 -4.21 -1.12
C ILE A 48 9.32 -5.19 -1.31
N ALA A 49 9.45 -6.09 -2.28
CA ALA A 49 8.40 -7.06 -2.58
C ALA A 49 8.09 -7.96 -1.39
N SER A 50 9.12 -8.40 -0.69
CA SER A 50 8.97 -9.25 0.49
C SER A 50 8.19 -8.53 1.59
N GLN A 51 8.53 -7.28 1.87
CA GLN A 51 7.87 -6.53 2.92
C GLN A 51 6.42 -6.19 2.57
N LEU A 52 6.16 -5.87 1.30
CA LEU A 52 4.79 -5.58 0.87
C LEU A 52 3.92 -6.84 0.89
N ALA A 53 4.50 -8.00 0.57
CA ALA A 53 3.77 -9.26 0.63
C ALA A 53 3.36 -9.63 2.05
N GLN A 54 4.19 -9.29 3.03
CA GLN A 54 3.85 -9.54 4.43
C GLN A 54 2.66 -8.71 4.89
N ALA A 55 2.42 -7.56 4.25
CA ALA A 55 1.30 -6.69 4.57
C ALA A 55 0.07 -6.98 3.71
N GLU A 56 0.14 -7.97 2.81
CA GLU A 56 -0.89 -8.20 1.80
C GLU A 56 -2.29 -8.38 2.35
N ASP A 57 -2.42 -9.11 3.46
CA ASP A 57 -3.74 -9.38 4.03
C ASP A 57 -4.43 -8.13 4.57
N GLY A 58 -3.68 -7.10 4.85
CA GLY A 58 -4.23 -5.87 5.41
C GLY A 58 -4.54 -4.78 4.40
N TRP A 59 -4.14 -4.93 3.12
CA TRP A 59 -4.30 -3.86 2.14
C TRP A 59 -5.76 -3.50 1.90
N MET A 60 -6.62 -4.50 1.75
CA MET A 60 -8.04 -4.22 1.49
C MET A 60 -8.72 -3.58 2.68
N ASP A 61 -8.37 -3.98 3.89
CA ASP A 61 -8.93 -3.35 5.09
C ASP A 61 -8.52 -1.89 5.18
N ARG A 62 -7.26 -1.59 4.90
CA ARG A 62 -6.78 -0.21 4.89
C ARG A 62 -7.44 0.62 3.81
N LEU A 63 -7.60 0.03 2.63
CA LEU A 63 -8.27 0.72 1.53
C LEU A 63 -9.71 1.08 1.91
N ARG A 64 -10.44 0.15 2.52
CA ARG A 64 -11.81 0.42 2.96
C ARG A 64 -11.84 1.53 4.00
N GLU A 65 -10.90 1.55 4.93
CA GLU A 65 -10.82 2.62 5.92
C GLU A 65 -10.61 3.99 5.25
N VAL A 66 -9.69 4.06 4.29
CA VAL A 66 -9.42 5.29 3.55
C VAL A 66 -10.66 5.73 2.77
N TRP A 67 -11.31 4.78 2.13
CA TRP A 67 -12.52 5.03 1.34
C TRP A 67 -13.66 5.54 2.22
N HIS A 68 -13.89 4.87 3.36
CA HIS A 68 -14.93 5.29 4.30
C HIS A 68 -14.65 6.67 4.88
N LYS A 69 -13.42 6.93 5.20
CA LYS A 69 -13.03 8.21 5.79
C LYS A 69 -13.22 9.37 4.81
N ARG A 70 -12.91 9.13 3.53
CA ARG A 70 -12.98 10.18 2.51
C ARG A 70 -14.36 10.31 1.87
N PHE A 71 -15.01 9.19 1.58
CA PHE A 71 -16.25 9.17 0.81
C PHE A 71 -17.44 8.60 1.58
N GLY A 72 -17.27 8.27 2.85
CA GLY A 72 -18.34 7.74 3.67
C GLY A 72 -18.83 6.36 3.27
N GLY A 73 -18.02 5.63 2.50
CA GLY A 73 -18.39 4.29 2.05
C GLY A 73 -19.44 4.29 0.96
N ARG A 74 -19.62 5.39 0.25
CA ARG A 74 -20.64 5.49 -0.79
C ARG A 74 -20.16 4.91 -2.12
N VAL A 75 -20.87 3.90 -2.59
CA VAL A 75 -20.61 3.32 -3.91
C VAL A 75 -20.90 4.39 -4.96
N PRO A 76 -20.00 4.58 -5.93
CA PRO A 76 -20.22 5.62 -6.96
C PRO A 76 -21.47 5.34 -7.80
N ARG A 77 -22.23 6.39 -8.07
CA ARG A 77 -23.49 6.29 -8.81
C ARG A 77 -23.31 6.30 -10.30
N ASP A 78 -22.24 6.95 -10.77
CA ASP A 78 -22.00 7.09 -12.21
C ASP A 78 -20.52 7.05 -12.49
N HIS A 79 -20.15 7.13 -13.77
CA HIS A 79 -18.76 7.05 -14.20
C HIS A 79 -17.92 8.20 -13.69
N GLN A 80 -18.50 9.36 -13.59
CA GLN A 80 -17.81 10.55 -13.15
C GLN A 80 -17.41 10.44 -11.69
N GLU A 81 -18.35 10.02 -10.86
CA GLU A 81 -18.10 9.82 -9.45
C GLU A 81 -17.12 8.67 -9.21
N ARG A 82 -17.27 7.59 -10.00
CA ARG A 82 -16.34 6.46 -9.91
C ARG A 82 -14.92 6.89 -10.27
N ALA A 83 -14.77 7.67 -11.33
CA ALA A 83 -13.46 8.15 -11.73
C ALA A 83 -12.83 9.03 -10.65
N ARG A 84 -13.63 9.86 -10.00
CA ARG A 84 -13.16 10.73 -8.93
C ARG A 84 -12.67 9.93 -7.73
N GLN A 85 -13.48 8.97 -7.31
CA GLN A 85 -13.09 8.11 -6.18
C GLN A 85 -11.87 7.26 -6.51
N ALA A 86 -11.85 6.68 -7.71
CA ALA A 86 -10.73 5.85 -8.14
C ALA A 86 -9.43 6.65 -8.20
N ARG A 87 -9.50 7.87 -8.72
CA ARG A 87 -8.32 8.74 -8.82
C ARG A 87 -7.73 9.03 -7.45
N PHE A 88 -8.58 9.31 -6.49
CA PHE A 88 -8.13 9.57 -5.13
C PHE A 88 -7.43 8.35 -4.53
N LEU A 89 -8.07 7.19 -4.65
CA LEU A 89 -7.52 5.95 -4.06
C LEU A 89 -6.24 5.51 -4.77
N ARG A 90 -6.19 5.68 -6.10
CA ARG A 90 -4.97 5.42 -6.85
C ARG A 90 -3.84 6.38 -6.47
N TYR A 91 -4.20 7.62 -6.21
CA TYR A 91 -3.22 8.60 -5.73
C TYR A 91 -2.64 8.21 -4.39
N ARG A 92 -3.45 7.62 -3.53
CA ARG A 92 -2.97 7.11 -2.24
C ARG A 92 -2.05 5.90 -2.38
N GLY A 93 -2.00 5.30 -3.56
CA GLY A 93 -1.05 4.23 -3.84
C GLY A 93 -1.65 2.83 -3.93
N PHE A 94 -2.96 2.70 -3.95
CA PHE A 94 -3.59 1.39 -4.10
C PHE A 94 -3.62 0.99 -5.57
N THR A 95 -3.62 -0.34 -5.83
CA THR A 95 -3.60 -0.83 -7.20
C THR A 95 -4.98 -0.67 -7.84
N ALA A 96 -5.00 -0.69 -9.18
CA ALA A 96 -6.26 -0.63 -9.92
C ALA A 96 -7.20 -1.76 -9.53
N ASP A 97 -6.66 -2.95 -9.33
CA ASP A 97 -7.45 -4.11 -8.91
C ASP A 97 -8.07 -3.90 -7.53
N GLN A 98 -7.27 -3.45 -6.57
CA GLN A 98 -7.75 -3.17 -5.23
C GLN A 98 -8.85 -2.14 -5.24
N VAL A 99 -8.65 -1.04 -5.96
CA VAL A 99 -9.63 0.04 -6.06
C VAL A 99 -10.92 -0.47 -6.70
N SER A 100 -10.80 -1.23 -7.79
CA SER A 100 -11.96 -1.79 -8.48
C SER A 100 -12.79 -2.68 -7.56
N ARG A 101 -12.13 -3.49 -6.75
CA ARG A 101 -12.84 -4.39 -5.82
C ARG A 101 -13.67 -3.62 -4.80
N VAL A 102 -13.12 -2.55 -4.26
CA VAL A 102 -13.84 -1.72 -3.30
C VAL A 102 -15.00 -0.99 -3.96
N LEU A 103 -14.75 -0.36 -5.11
CA LEU A 103 -15.78 0.45 -5.76
C LEU A 103 -16.91 -0.39 -6.34
N ASN A 104 -16.64 -1.64 -6.66
CA ASN A 104 -17.68 -2.56 -7.14
C ASN A 104 -18.47 -3.22 -6.00
N GLY A 105 -18.06 -2.99 -4.77
CA GLY A 105 -18.71 -3.60 -3.61
C GLY A 105 -18.44 -5.07 -3.44
N ARG A 106 -17.54 -5.65 -4.23
CA ARG A 106 -17.28 -7.09 -4.19
C ARG A 106 -16.44 -7.54 -3.01
N ALA A 107 -15.67 -6.62 -2.47
CA ALA A 107 -14.80 -6.94 -1.33
C ALA A 107 -15.60 -7.32 -0.09
N ASP A 108 -16.85 -6.86 -0.01
CA ASP A 108 -17.70 -7.10 1.14
C ASP A 108 -18.53 -8.40 1.00
N GLU A 109 -18.52 -9.03 -0.16
CA GLU A 109 -19.30 -10.22 -0.41
C GLU A 109 -18.59 -11.50 0.03
N GLU A 110 -17.33 -11.41 0.31
CA GLU A 110 -16.53 -12.53 0.76
C GLU A 110 -16.18 -12.42 2.23
#